data_941a5b43b576f143ebede47b4670ced7
#
_entry.id   941a5b43b576f143ebede47b4670ced7
#
_cell.length_a   1.000
_cell.length_b   1.000
_cell.length_c   1.000
_cell.angle_alpha   90.00
_cell.angle_beta   90.00
_cell.angle_gamma   90.00
#
_symmetry.space_group_name_H-M   'P 1'
#
loop_
_entity.id
_entity.type
_entity.pdbx_description
1 polymer ?
#
loop_
_entity_poly.entity_id
_entity_poly.type
_entity_poly.pdbx_seq_one_letter_code
_entity_poly.pdbx_strand_id
1 'polypeptide(L)'
;ICVVKGYKKECIDEFVSSLPFEVETVYQAERLGTGHAVMMAKDFLEKHSGNVVILNGDAPFMDAKTISDALALHTEKGSVATVISAKVSDPTGDENDNFLKIVEQKDCNEEEKKINEINSGGFWFNCEKLLSVLGEIKSDNNAKEYYLPDALKLLLDKNEVVSAFVSSNPDTVLGANDPEQ
;
A
#
# COMPACT_ATOMS: atom_id res chain seq x y z
N ILE A 1 16.06 2.45 -1.22
CA ILE A 1 14.82 3.20 -0.92
C ILE A 1 14.50 4.09 -2.12
N CYS A 2 13.22 4.19 -2.48
CA CYS A 2 12.72 5.13 -3.46
C CYS A 2 11.58 5.95 -2.87
N VAL A 3 11.61 7.27 -3.02
CA VAL A 3 10.57 8.18 -2.56
C VAL A 3 9.85 8.78 -3.76
N VAL A 4 8.54 8.53 -3.87
CA VAL A 4 7.69 9.18 -4.87
C VAL A 4 7.23 10.52 -4.30
N LYS A 5 7.63 11.61 -4.94
CA LYS A 5 7.35 12.98 -4.50
C LYS A 5 6.38 13.67 -5.46
N GLY A 6 5.49 14.48 -4.90
CA GLY A 6 4.48 15.25 -5.64
C GLY A 6 4.53 16.73 -5.29
N TYR A 7 3.47 17.22 -4.63
CA TYR A 7 3.36 18.59 -4.17
C TYR A 7 4.51 18.98 -3.21
N LYS A 8 5.05 20.18 -3.36
CA LYS A 8 6.21 20.68 -2.58
C LYS A 8 7.43 19.76 -2.62
N LYS A 9 7.70 19.18 -3.77
CA LYS A 9 8.82 18.24 -4.00
C LYS A 9 10.17 18.77 -3.49
N GLU A 10 10.38 20.09 -3.53
CA GLU A 10 11.60 20.75 -3.10
C GLU A 10 11.90 20.49 -1.61
N CYS A 11 10.88 20.51 -0.76
CA CYS A 11 11.03 20.17 0.67
C CYS A 11 11.43 18.72 0.88
N ILE A 12 10.89 17.81 0.05
CA ILE A 12 11.27 16.39 0.09
C ILE A 12 12.72 16.21 -0.39
N ASP A 13 13.13 16.92 -1.45
CA ASP A 13 14.49 16.87 -1.96
C ASP A 13 15.51 17.35 -0.91
N GLU A 14 15.20 18.45 -0.21
CA GLU A 14 16.03 18.97 0.87
C GLU A 14 16.16 17.95 2.01
N PHE A 15 15.03 17.37 2.45
CA PHE A 15 15.03 16.35 3.50
C PHE A 15 15.82 15.10 3.09
N VAL A 16 15.54 14.55 1.91
CA VAL A 16 16.22 13.34 1.41
C VAL A 16 17.72 13.56 1.29
N SER A 17 18.16 14.76 0.83
CA SER A 17 19.58 15.11 0.73
C SER A 17 20.29 15.19 2.08
N SER A 18 19.55 15.34 3.18
CA SER A 18 20.11 15.38 4.55
C SER A 18 20.30 13.99 5.16
N LEU A 19 19.77 12.93 4.54
CA LEU A 19 19.83 11.58 5.07
C LEU A 19 21.25 11.00 4.93
N PRO A 20 21.70 10.15 5.88
CA PRO A 20 23.02 9.55 5.86
C PRO A 20 23.18 8.35 4.90
N PHE A 21 22.22 8.14 4.04
CA PHE A 21 22.19 7.06 3.04
C PHE A 21 21.50 7.52 1.76
N GLU A 22 21.78 6.84 0.65
CA GLU A 22 21.21 7.16 -0.66
C GLU A 22 19.73 6.79 -0.74
N VAL A 23 18.93 7.71 -1.27
CA VAL A 23 17.51 7.54 -1.57
C VAL A 23 17.25 8.00 -3.00
N GLU A 24 16.73 7.12 -3.84
CA GLU A 24 16.23 7.52 -5.15
C GLU A 24 14.94 8.31 -4.98
N THR A 25 14.74 9.34 -5.79
CA THR A 25 13.49 10.08 -5.83
C THR A 25 12.90 10.08 -7.22
N VAL A 26 11.57 9.90 -7.32
CA VAL A 26 10.84 10.02 -8.58
C VAL A 26 9.72 11.04 -8.43
N TYR A 27 9.40 11.75 -9.50
CA TYR A 27 8.42 12.83 -9.47
C TYR A 27 7.09 12.40 -10.10
N GLN A 28 6.03 12.44 -9.31
CA GLN A 28 4.66 12.30 -9.77
C GLN A 28 4.09 13.67 -10.08
N ALA A 29 4.18 14.09 -11.33
CA ALA A 29 3.74 15.43 -11.76
C ALA A 29 2.23 15.61 -11.66
N GLU A 30 1.47 14.59 -12.00
CA GLU A 30 0.01 14.54 -11.90
C GLU A 30 -0.38 13.54 -10.80
N ARG A 31 -1.15 13.99 -9.83
CA ARG A 31 -1.60 13.14 -8.70
C ARG A 31 -2.82 12.34 -9.11
N LEU A 32 -2.59 11.22 -9.78
CA LEU A 32 -3.61 10.32 -10.31
C LEU A 32 -3.80 9.05 -9.44
N GLY A 33 -3.50 9.14 -8.16
CA GLY A 33 -3.70 8.07 -7.18
C GLY A 33 -2.42 7.29 -6.83
N THR A 34 -2.58 6.36 -5.87
CA THR A 34 -1.49 5.57 -5.27
C THR A 34 -0.85 4.58 -6.24
N GLY A 35 -1.65 3.96 -7.09
CA GLY A 35 -1.14 3.09 -8.16
C GLY A 35 -0.29 3.86 -9.17
N HIS A 36 -0.73 5.07 -9.56
CA HIS A 36 0.06 5.95 -10.43
C HIS A 36 1.39 6.35 -9.78
N ALA A 37 1.40 6.60 -8.47
CA ALA A 37 2.65 6.88 -7.76
C ALA A 37 3.65 5.72 -7.90
N VAL A 38 3.18 4.48 -7.76
CA VAL A 38 4.02 3.29 -7.93
C VAL A 38 4.46 3.10 -9.40
N MET A 39 3.61 3.46 -10.37
CA MET A 39 4.00 3.46 -11.79
C MET A 39 5.18 4.40 -12.06
N MET A 40 5.28 5.54 -11.36
CA MET A 40 6.42 6.45 -11.47
C MET A 40 7.72 5.82 -10.96
N ALA A 41 7.65 4.88 -10.02
CA ALA A 41 8.79 4.15 -9.48
C ALA A 41 9.13 2.88 -10.28
N LYS A 42 8.53 2.67 -11.46
CA LYS A 42 8.72 1.45 -12.27
C LYS A 42 10.20 1.15 -12.54
N ASP A 43 10.97 2.13 -12.97
CA ASP A 43 12.40 1.95 -13.28
C ASP A 43 13.21 1.53 -12.04
N PHE A 44 12.80 1.98 -10.84
CA PHE A 44 13.38 1.53 -9.59
C PHE A 44 13.03 0.06 -9.34
N LEU A 45 11.75 -0.31 -9.47
CA LEU A 45 11.31 -1.68 -9.26
C LEU A 45 11.97 -2.66 -10.23
N GLU A 46 12.15 -2.28 -11.50
CA GLU A 46 12.80 -3.12 -12.52
C GLU A 46 14.28 -3.43 -12.23
N LYS A 47 14.96 -2.56 -11.48
CA LYS A 47 16.36 -2.76 -11.06
C LYS A 47 16.48 -3.69 -9.84
N HIS A 48 15.39 -4.04 -9.18
CA HIS A 48 15.39 -4.79 -7.94
C HIS A 48 14.57 -6.07 -8.08
N SER A 49 14.98 -7.11 -7.37
CA SER A 49 14.29 -8.40 -7.27
C SER A 49 13.86 -8.68 -5.84
N GLY A 50 12.99 -9.66 -5.65
CA GLY A 50 12.48 -10.06 -4.33
C GLY A 50 11.26 -9.25 -3.90
N ASN A 51 11.13 -9.01 -2.61
CA ASN A 51 9.96 -8.33 -2.05
C ASN A 51 10.23 -6.84 -1.83
N VAL A 52 9.22 -6.02 -2.08
CA VAL A 52 9.19 -4.59 -1.81
C VAL A 52 8.06 -4.27 -0.85
N VAL A 53 8.32 -3.42 0.13
CA VAL A 53 7.28 -2.77 0.92
C VAL A 53 6.95 -1.42 0.31
N ILE A 54 5.66 -1.14 0.15
CA ILE A 54 5.13 0.15 -0.29
C ILE A 54 4.36 0.74 0.87
N LEU A 55 4.71 1.96 1.25
CA LEU A 55 4.11 2.68 2.37
C LEU A 55 3.62 4.04 1.91
N ASN A 56 2.45 4.44 2.37
CA ASN A 56 1.96 5.79 2.17
C ASN A 56 2.72 6.78 3.06
N GLY A 57 3.04 7.95 2.52
CA GLY A 57 3.79 8.98 3.23
C GLY A 57 3.01 9.67 4.36
N ASP A 58 1.69 9.50 4.39
CA ASP A 58 0.76 10.03 5.39
C ASP A 58 0.39 9.00 6.49
N ALA A 59 1.06 7.85 6.54
CA ALA A 59 0.87 6.81 7.55
C ALA A 59 2.06 6.79 8.58
N PRO A 60 2.18 7.80 9.44
CA PRO A 60 3.35 7.96 10.32
C PRO A 60 3.46 6.91 11.44
N PHE A 61 2.38 6.19 11.73
CA PHE A 61 2.31 5.20 12.80
C PHE A 61 2.62 3.76 12.35
N MET A 62 3.00 3.57 11.09
CA MET A 62 3.47 2.28 10.59
C MET A 62 4.83 1.94 11.20
N ASP A 63 4.85 1.07 12.21
CA ASP A 63 6.06 0.70 12.94
C ASP A 63 6.83 -0.44 12.27
N ALA A 64 8.14 -0.54 12.59
CA ALA A 64 9.03 -1.54 12.02
C ALA A 64 8.63 -2.98 12.38
N LYS A 65 8.00 -3.20 13.56
CA LYS A 65 7.53 -4.52 13.97
C LYS A 65 6.38 -4.98 13.09
N THR A 66 5.39 -4.14 12.87
CA THR A 66 4.25 -4.41 11.98
C THR A 66 4.71 -4.75 10.57
N ILE A 67 5.67 -3.98 10.03
CA ILE A 67 6.25 -4.23 8.70
C ILE A 67 6.94 -5.59 8.65
N SER A 68 7.74 -5.93 9.70
CA SER A 68 8.48 -7.21 9.77
C SER A 68 7.55 -8.41 9.96
N ASP A 69 6.53 -8.30 10.80
CA ASP A 69 5.56 -9.38 11.03
C ASP A 69 4.74 -9.65 9.77
N ALA A 70 4.35 -8.59 9.05
CA ALA A 70 3.67 -8.74 7.75
C ALA A 70 4.56 -9.41 6.70
N LEU A 71 5.88 -9.13 6.68
CA LEU A 71 6.83 -9.82 5.81
C LEU A 71 6.97 -11.30 6.18
N ALA A 72 6.97 -11.61 7.47
CA ALA A 72 7.05 -12.99 7.94
C ALA A 72 5.84 -13.80 7.44
N LEU A 73 4.61 -13.27 7.60
CA LEU A 73 3.39 -13.89 7.07
C LEU A 73 3.41 -13.99 5.54
N HIS A 74 3.84 -12.93 4.84
CA HIS A 74 3.98 -12.90 3.39
C HIS A 74 4.86 -14.07 2.90
N THR A 75 6.00 -14.28 3.57
CA THR A 75 6.95 -15.33 3.24
C THR A 75 6.42 -16.72 3.60
N GLU A 76 5.84 -16.88 4.78
CA GLU A 76 5.28 -18.15 5.28
C GLU A 76 4.17 -18.68 4.37
N LYS A 77 3.28 -17.80 3.92
CA LYS A 77 2.17 -18.15 3.02
C LYS A 77 2.59 -18.25 1.55
N GLY A 78 3.83 -17.91 1.21
CA GLY A 78 4.28 -17.83 -0.19
C GLY A 78 3.48 -16.80 -1.00
N SER A 79 3.06 -15.72 -0.35
CA SER A 79 2.25 -14.69 -0.97
C SER A 79 3.06 -13.87 -1.97
N VAL A 80 2.42 -13.40 -3.03
CA VAL A 80 2.99 -12.42 -3.96
C VAL A 80 2.58 -10.99 -3.63
N ALA A 81 1.53 -10.86 -2.81
CA ALA A 81 1.11 -9.58 -2.24
C ALA A 81 0.52 -9.81 -0.84
N THR A 82 0.72 -8.86 0.06
CA THR A 82 0.15 -8.86 1.40
C THR A 82 -0.22 -7.42 1.76
N VAL A 83 -1.50 -7.20 2.06
CA VAL A 83 -1.96 -5.91 2.60
C VAL A 83 -1.76 -5.89 4.11
N ILE A 84 -1.38 -4.74 4.64
CA ILE A 84 -1.35 -4.48 6.07
C ILE A 84 -2.65 -3.73 6.41
N SER A 85 -3.43 -4.29 7.32
CA SER A 85 -4.69 -3.72 7.82
C SER A 85 -4.67 -3.62 9.34
N ALA A 86 -5.64 -2.92 9.91
CA ALA A 86 -5.93 -2.97 11.34
C ALA A 86 -7.43 -2.84 11.59
N LYS A 87 -7.88 -3.35 12.73
CA LYS A 87 -9.27 -3.22 13.18
C LYS A 87 -9.40 -1.98 14.06
N VAL A 88 -10.29 -1.09 13.67
CA VAL A 88 -10.67 0.09 14.46
C VAL A 88 -12.01 -0.19 15.16
N SER A 89 -11.96 -0.45 16.48
CA SER A 89 -13.08 -0.69 17.41
C SER A 89 -14.18 -1.65 16.97
N ASP A 90 -14.29 -2.74 17.75
CA ASP A 90 -15.24 -3.86 17.79
C ASP A 90 -15.05 -4.97 16.74
N PRO A 91 -14.59 -6.16 17.20
CA PRO A 91 -14.13 -7.22 16.31
C PRO A 91 -15.25 -8.19 15.97
N THR A 92 -15.90 -8.01 14.85
CA THR A 92 -16.63 -9.08 14.17
C THR A 92 -16.00 -9.35 12.81
N GLY A 93 -14.77 -9.85 12.81
CA GLY A 93 -14.04 -10.23 11.61
C GLY A 93 -13.76 -11.71 11.59
N ASP A 94 -13.76 -12.30 10.40
CA ASP A 94 -13.38 -13.69 10.16
C ASP A 94 -11.94 -13.94 10.63
N GLU A 95 -11.71 -15.03 11.38
CA GLU A 95 -10.39 -15.44 11.89
C GLU A 95 -9.45 -15.99 10.81
N ASN A 96 -9.87 -15.97 9.56
CA ASN A 96 -9.07 -16.46 8.44
C ASN A 96 -8.37 -15.29 7.76
N ASP A 97 -7.04 -15.23 7.82
CA ASP A 97 -6.15 -14.26 7.13
C ASP A 97 -6.25 -14.31 5.59
N ASN A 98 -7.44 -14.55 5.05
CA ASN A 98 -7.68 -14.59 3.62
C ASN A 98 -8.12 -13.22 3.14
N PHE A 99 -7.33 -12.65 2.23
CA PHE A 99 -7.71 -11.41 1.55
C PHE A 99 -8.91 -11.67 0.63
N LEU A 100 -9.96 -10.86 0.75
CA LEU A 100 -11.12 -10.88 -0.14
C LEU A 100 -11.07 -9.74 -1.16
N LYS A 101 -11.10 -8.51 -0.68
CA LYS A 101 -10.99 -7.29 -1.49
C LYS A 101 -10.76 -6.08 -0.59
N ILE A 102 -10.29 -4.98 -1.19
CA ILE A 102 -10.33 -3.65 -0.60
C ILE A 102 -11.33 -2.82 -1.40
N VAL A 103 -12.17 -2.06 -0.70
CA VAL A 103 -13.10 -1.09 -1.31
C VAL A 103 -12.83 0.26 -0.68
N GLU A 104 -12.56 1.26 -1.50
CA GLU A 104 -12.38 2.63 -1.03
C GLU A 104 -13.71 3.19 -0.49
N GLN A 105 -13.65 3.97 0.58
CA GLN A 105 -14.84 4.46 1.30
C GLN A 105 -15.88 5.14 0.38
N LYS A 106 -15.41 5.82 -0.67
CA LYS A 106 -16.27 6.50 -1.66
C LYS A 106 -17.04 5.54 -2.56
N ASP A 107 -16.56 4.29 -2.68
CA ASP A 107 -17.10 3.26 -3.55
C ASP A 107 -17.83 2.15 -2.75
N CYS A 108 -17.84 2.23 -1.38
CA CYS A 108 -18.48 1.26 -0.49
C CYS A 108 -20.01 1.29 -0.59
N ASN A 109 -20.63 0.11 -0.63
CA ASN A 109 -22.06 -0.07 -0.36
C ASN A 109 -22.35 -0.03 1.16
N GLU A 110 -23.63 -0.10 1.55
CA GLU A 110 -24.06 0.04 2.95
C GLU A 110 -23.59 -1.12 3.86
N GLU A 111 -23.34 -2.31 3.33
CA GLU A 111 -22.79 -3.43 4.09
C GLU A 111 -21.27 -3.28 4.24
N GLU A 112 -20.58 -2.86 3.19
CA GLU A 112 -19.13 -2.62 3.21
C GLU A 112 -18.74 -1.49 4.16
N LYS A 113 -19.58 -0.47 4.33
CA LYS A 113 -19.38 0.61 5.33
C LYS A 113 -19.40 0.15 6.79
N LYS A 114 -19.90 -1.05 7.06
CA LYS A 114 -19.93 -1.64 8.42
C LYS A 114 -18.66 -2.41 8.75
N ILE A 115 -17.78 -2.63 7.77
CA ILE A 115 -16.52 -3.34 7.97
C ILE A 115 -15.56 -2.46 8.75
N ASN A 116 -15.08 -2.97 9.89
CA ASN A 116 -14.18 -2.23 10.78
C ASN A 116 -12.70 -2.52 10.53
N GLU A 117 -12.37 -3.34 9.53
CA GLU A 117 -11.00 -3.56 9.10
C GLU A 117 -10.63 -2.56 8.03
N ILE A 118 -9.60 -1.76 8.29
CA ILE A 118 -9.16 -0.66 7.45
C ILE A 118 -7.78 -0.97 6.88
N ASN A 119 -7.62 -0.74 5.59
CA ASN A 119 -6.32 -0.77 4.92
C ASN A 119 -5.43 0.38 5.44
N SER A 120 -4.23 0.04 5.88
CA SER A 120 -3.25 1.02 6.39
C SER A 120 -2.52 1.81 5.28
N GLY A 121 -2.73 1.44 4.01
CA GLY A 121 -1.90 1.95 2.91
C GLY A 121 -0.51 1.32 2.84
N GLY A 122 -0.26 0.27 3.64
CA GLY A 122 0.98 -0.51 3.63
C GLY A 122 0.79 -1.84 2.90
N PHE A 123 1.73 -2.18 2.03
CA PHE A 123 1.66 -3.40 1.23
C PHE A 123 3.04 -4.02 1.05
N TRP A 124 3.13 -5.34 1.15
CA TRP A 124 4.23 -6.12 0.62
C TRP A 124 3.88 -6.68 -0.75
N PHE A 125 4.80 -6.59 -1.69
CA PHE A 125 4.68 -7.20 -3.01
C PHE A 125 5.97 -7.90 -3.41
N ASN A 126 5.84 -8.98 -4.16
CA ASN A 126 6.93 -9.46 -5.01
C ASN A 126 7.09 -8.47 -6.19
N CYS A 127 8.30 -7.97 -6.42
CA CYS A 127 8.57 -6.93 -7.45
C CYS A 127 8.13 -7.35 -8.85
N GLU A 128 8.46 -8.56 -9.27
CA GLU A 128 8.15 -9.06 -10.61
C GLU A 128 6.64 -9.21 -10.82
N LYS A 129 5.95 -9.71 -9.79
CA LYS A 129 4.50 -9.89 -9.82
C LYS A 129 3.77 -8.55 -9.84
N LEU A 130 4.21 -7.58 -9.04
CA LEU A 130 3.67 -6.22 -9.08
C LEU A 130 3.85 -5.61 -10.47
N LEU A 131 5.05 -5.64 -11.02
CA LEU A 131 5.34 -5.12 -12.35
C LEU A 131 4.46 -5.75 -13.44
N SER A 132 4.13 -7.04 -13.31
CA SER A 132 3.30 -7.76 -14.28
C SER A 132 1.84 -7.30 -14.33
N VAL A 133 1.35 -6.62 -13.30
CA VAL A 133 -0.05 -6.12 -13.22
C VAL A 133 -0.15 -4.61 -13.15
N LEU A 134 0.96 -3.91 -12.87
CA LEU A 134 0.97 -2.46 -12.63
C LEU A 134 0.38 -1.66 -13.80
N GLY A 135 0.64 -2.09 -15.05
CA GLY A 135 0.09 -1.46 -16.24
C GLY A 135 -1.38 -1.83 -16.55
N GLU A 136 -1.98 -2.76 -15.81
CA GLU A 136 -3.37 -3.18 -15.99
C GLU A 136 -4.33 -2.44 -15.03
N ILE A 137 -3.79 -1.72 -14.02
CA ILE A 137 -4.60 -0.91 -13.10
C ILE A 137 -5.32 0.18 -13.90
N LYS A 138 -6.62 0.35 -13.63
CA LYS A 138 -7.48 1.32 -14.31
C LYS A 138 -7.92 2.42 -13.35
N SER A 139 -8.43 3.51 -13.90
CA SER A 139 -9.02 4.62 -13.17
C SER A 139 -10.55 4.68 -13.33
N ASP A 140 -11.19 3.52 -13.48
CA ASP A 140 -12.64 3.38 -13.69
C ASP A 140 -13.42 3.40 -12.36
N ASN A 141 -13.10 4.36 -11.50
CA ASN A 141 -13.70 4.57 -10.18
C ASN A 141 -14.21 6.01 -10.03
N ASN A 142 -14.91 6.30 -8.95
CA ASN A 142 -15.52 7.62 -8.71
C ASN A 142 -14.50 8.76 -8.64
N ALA A 143 -13.29 8.49 -8.15
CA ALA A 143 -12.22 9.48 -8.04
C ALA A 143 -11.43 9.67 -9.35
N LYS A 144 -11.58 8.78 -10.34
CA LYS A 144 -10.78 8.75 -11.57
C LYS A 144 -9.28 8.58 -11.29
N GLU A 145 -8.95 7.79 -10.27
CA GLU A 145 -7.59 7.56 -9.80
C GLU A 145 -7.18 6.10 -10.02
N TYR A 146 -5.89 5.87 -10.20
CA TYR A 146 -5.30 4.53 -10.23
C TYR A 146 -5.01 4.10 -8.78
N TYR A 147 -5.79 3.16 -8.26
CA TYR A 147 -5.63 2.65 -6.90
C TYR A 147 -4.65 1.49 -6.85
N LEU A 148 -3.65 1.58 -5.97
CA LEU A 148 -2.71 0.46 -5.76
C LEU A 148 -3.41 -0.82 -5.28
N PRO A 149 -4.44 -0.77 -4.42
CA PRO A 149 -5.24 -1.93 -4.05
C PRO A 149 -5.77 -2.76 -5.23
N ASP A 150 -6.01 -2.17 -6.40
CA ASP A 150 -6.48 -2.90 -7.57
C ASP A 150 -5.45 -3.93 -8.08
N ALA A 151 -4.16 -3.72 -7.79
CA ALA A 151 -3.12 -4.71 -8.08
C ALA A 151 -3.36 -6.04 -7.34
N LEU A 152 -3.89 -6.00 -6.11
CA LEU A 152 -4.20 -7.21 -5.33
C LEU A 152 -5.27 -8.04 -6.04
N LYS A 153 -6.33 -7.39 -6.52
CA LYS A 153 -7.40 -8.04 -7.28
C LYS A 153 -6.87 -8.64 -8.59
N LEU A 154 -6.07 -7.89 -9.33
CA LEU A 154 -5.48 -8.37 -10.58
C LEU A 154 -4.58 -9.61 -10.35
N LEU A 155 -3.87 -9.66 -9.23
CA LEU A 155 -3.06 -10.82 -8.85
C LEU A 155 -3.95 -12.02 -8.47
N LEU A 156 -5.03 -11.81 -7.70
CA LEU A 156 -6.01 -12.85 -7.39
C LEU A 156 -6.66 -13.41 -8.65
N ASP A 157 -7.05 -12.57 -9.59
CA ASP A 157 -7.66 -12.98 -10.87
C ASP A 157 -6.70 -13.84 -11.72
N LYS A 158 -5.38 -13.73 -11.46
CA LYS A 158 -4.33 -14.57 -12.04
C LYS A 158 -4.01 -15.82 -11.21
N ASN A 159 -4.82 -16.13 -10.19
CA ASN A 159 -4.65 -17.23 -9.25
C ASN A 159 -3.34 -17.16 -8.43
N GLU A 160 -2.83 -15.98 -8.18
CA GLU A 160 -1.70 -15.75 -7.30
C GLU A 160 -2.16 -15.68 -5.83
N VAL A 161 -1.26 -16.01 -4.91
CA VAL A 161 -1.56 -15.99 -3.47
C VAL A 161 -1.47 -14.56 -2.95
N VAL A 162 -2.58 -14.03 -2.47
CA VAL A 162 -2.66 -12.72 -1.82
C VAL A 162 -3.15 -12.91 -0.39
N SER A 163 -2.50 -12.26 0.58
CA SER A 163 -2.80 -12.36 2.01
C SER A 163 -3.16 -11.01 2.61
N ALA A 164 -3.82 -11.04 3.77
CA ALA A 164 -3.98 -9.90 4.65
C ALA A 164 -3.21 -10.16 5.95
N PHE A 165 -2.51 -9.15 6.43
CA PHE A 165 -1.90 -9.12 7.76
C PHE A 165 -2.63 -8.09 8.59
N VAL A 166 -3.33 -8.54 9.63
CA VAL A 166 -4.05 -7.66 10.55
C VAL A 166 -3.12 -7.27 11.69
N SER A 167 -2.73 -6.00 11.73
CA SER A 167 -1.90 -5.46 12.81
C SER A 167 -2.63 -5.51 14.13
N SER A 168 -1.94 -5.92 15.18
CA SER A 168 -2.44 -5.81 16.57
C SER A 168 -2.43 -4.37 17.10
N ASN A 169 -1.74 -3.47 16.41
CA ASN A 169 -1.70 -2.04 16.73
C ASN A 169 -2.72 -1.29 15.87
N PRO A 170 -3.86 -0.83 16.43
CA PRO A 170 -4.89 -0.12 15.69
C PRO A 170 -4.41 1.23 15.14
N ASP A 171 -3.37 1.83 15.74
CA ASP A 171 -2.83 3.12 15.30
C ASP A 171 -2.13 3.03 13.93
N THR A 172 -1.77 1.81 13.49
CA THR A 172 -1.13 1.56 12.19
C THR A 172 -1.91 2.13 10.99
N VAL A 173 -3.23 2.25 11.12
CA VAL A 173 -4.11 2.77 10.07
C VAL A 173 -4.41 4.26 10.20
N LEU A 174 -3.88 4.93 11.24
CA LEU A 174 -4.09 6.36 11.41
C LEU A 174 -3.21 7.13 10.44
N GLY A 175 -3.85 7.94 9.61
CA GLY A 175 -3.18 8.86 8.70
C GLY A 175 -3.10 10.27 9.29
N ALA A 176 -2.04 11.01 8.96
CA ALA A 176 -1.92 12.43 9.26
C ALA A 176 -2.35 13.24 8.02
N ASN A 177 -3.62 13.66 7.97
CA ASN A 177 -4.19 14.41 6.84
C ASN A 177 -4.08 15.92 6.99
N ASP A 178 -3.85 16.40 8.20
CA ASP A 178 -3.64 17.80 8.51
C ASP A 178 -2.61 17.98 9.65
N PRO A 179 -2.09 19.22 9.87
CA PRO A 179 -1.07 19.49 10.89
C PRO A 179 -1.54 19.32 12.35
N GLU A 180 -2.83 19.14 12.59
CA GLU A 180 -3.40 18.98 13.94
C GLU A 180 -3.60 17.50 14.31
N GLN A 181 -3.55 16.60 13.31
CA GLN A 181 -3.54 15.13 13.48
C GLN A 181 -2.14 14.60 13.72
#